data_1e5a59af9b3caef3789b74ec09d759a0
#
_entry.id   1e5a59af9b3caef3789b74ec09d759a0
#
_cell.length_a   1.000
_cell.length_b   1.000
_cell.length_c   1.000
_cell.angle_alpha   90.00
_cell.angle_beta   90.00
_cell.angle_gamma   90.00
#
_symmetry.space_group_name_H-M   'P 1'
#
loop_
_entity.id
_entity.type
_entity.pdbx_description
1 polymer ?
#
loop_
_entity_poly.entity_id
_entity_poly.type
_entity_poly.pdbx_seq_one_letter_code
_entity_poly.pdbx_strand_id
1 'polypeptide(L)'
;MTGDIKSGQPTTEKPLFGRPWIFIRGVPAMKFLPPEGPPEIAFAGRSNVGKSSLINALVGHKGLARTSNTPGRTQELNYFVPEGYSGEAGDLPPMALVDMPGYGYAQAPKDHVDAWTKLVFDYLRGRATLKRVYLLIDSRHGIKANDEDVLKILDKAAISYQVVLTKTDKIKDVGVPRVVNETLEKIRKRPAAYPEVIATSSEKSAGLDLLRAEICKTVGVI
;
A
#
# COMPACT_ATOMS: atom_id res chain seq x y z
N MET A 1 -9.42 -12.12 54.08
CA MET A 1 -8.22 -11.97 53.20
C MET A 1 -8.72 -11.53 51.84
N THR A 2 -8.71 -10.25 51.61
CA THR A 2 -9.21 -9.57 50.43
C THR A 2 -8.09 -9.56 49.39
N GLY A 3 -8.30 -10.30 48.30
CA GLY A 3 -7.36 -10.32 47.16
C GLY A 3 -7.55 -9.06 46.30
N ASP A 4 -6.50 -8.26 46.22
CA ASP A 4 -6.41 -7.09 45.35
C ASP A 4 -6.49 -7.48 43.87
N ILE A 5 -7.60 -7.08 43.24
CA ILE A 5 -7.69 -7.08 41.77
C ILE A 5 -6.89 -5.89 41.29
N LYS A 6 -5.68 -6.15 40.80
CA LYS A 6 -4.91 -5.15 40.08
C LYS A 6 -5.66 -4.76 38.80
N SER A 7 -6.33 -3.60 38.85
CA SER A 7 -6.82 -2.91 37.67
C SER A 7 -5.65 -2.57 36.76
N GLY A 8 -5.49 -3.31 35.67
CA GLY A 8 -4.55 -2.97 34.61
C GLY A 8 -4.90 -1.58 34.06
N GLN A 9 -4.01 -0.62 34.24
CA GLN A 9 -4.11 0.67 33.57
C GLN A 9 -4.06 0.42 32.05
N PRO A 10 -4.85 1.15 31.23
CA PRO A 10 -4.75 1.04 29.79
C PRO A 10 -3.33 1.46 29.38
N THR A 11 -2.55 0.51 28.87
CA THR A 11 -1.30 0.82 28.20
C THR A 11 -1.64 1.80 27.08
N THR A 12 -1.03 2.98 27.11
CA THR A 12 -1.06 3.94 25.99
C THR A 12 -0.43 3.24 24.79
N GLU A 13 -1.26 2.55 24.00
CA GLU A 13 -0.79 1.90 22.78
C GLU A 13 -0.21 2.96 21.86
N LYS A 14 1.07 2.77 21.49
CA LYS A 14 1.69 3.63 20.49
C LYS A 14 0.84 3.60 19.22
N PRO A 15 0.61 4.75 18.57
CA PRO A 15 -0.11 4.80 17.29
C PRO A 15 0.47 3.76 16.34
N LEU A 16 -0.35 3.14 15.52
CA LEU A 16 0.03 2.08 14.57
C LEU A 16 1.33 2.39 13.80
N PHE A 17 1.44 3.60 13.27
CA PHE A 17 2.62 4.07 12.53
C PHE A 17 3.74 4.63 13.43
N GLY A 18 3.55 4.66 14.74
CA GLY A 18 4.58 5.01 15.73
C GLY A 18 5.38 3.82 16.26
N ARG A 19 5.08 2.62 15.78
CA ARG A 19 5.79 1.39 16.12
C ARG A 19 6.83 1.05 15.05
N PRO A 20 7.89 0.29 15.39
CA PRO A 20 8.74 -0.34 14.39
C PRO A 20 7.93 -1.29 13.51
N TRP A 21 8.33 -1.43 12.25
CA TRP A 21 7.76 -2.36 11.29
C TRP A 21 8.81 -3.35 10.82
N ILE A 22 8.42 -4.58 10.57
CA ILE A 22 9.31 -5.65 10.14
C ILE A 22 8.84 -6.26 8.82
N PHE A 23 9.79 -6.73 8.02
CA PHE A 23 9.54 -7.56 6.85
C PHE A 23 9.27 -9.00 7.30
N ILE A 24 8.18 -9.58 6.81
CA ILE A 24 7.80 -10.96 7.12
C ILE A 24 8.31 -11.92 6.06
N ARG A 25 7.91 -11.67 4.80
CA ARG A 25 8.32 -12.52 3.67
C ARG A 25 8.05 -11.89 2.31
N GLY A 26 8.75 -12.38 1.31
CA GLY A 26 8.40 -12.23 -0.10
C GLY A 26 7.55 -13.41 -0.58
N VAL A 27 6.55 -13.12 -1.39
CA VAL A 27 5.58 -14.10 -1.93
C VAL A 27 5.68 -14.10 -3.45
N PRO A 28 6.44 -15.03 -4.04
CA PRO A 28 6.59 -15.11 -5.49
C PRO A 28 5.43 -15.83 -6.20
N ALA A 29 4.58 -16.53 -5.45
CA ALA A 29 3.40 -17.23 -5.98
C ALA A 29 2.35 -17.41 -4.87
N MET A 30 1.08 -17.54 -5.25
CA MET A 30 -0.08 -17.64 -4.34
C MET A 30 0.07 -18.71 -3.25
N LYS A 31 0.69 -19.84 -3.56
CA LYS A 31 0.92 -20.95 -2.60
C LYS A 31 1.84 -20.56 -1.41
N PHE A 32 2.56 -19.46 -1.51
CA PHE A 32 3.44 -18.95 -0.45
C PHE A 32 2.81 -17.80 0.35
N LEU A 33 1.56 -17.45 0.07
CA LEU A 33 0.84 -16.48 0.90
C LEU A 33 0.84 -16.90 2.37
N PRO A 34 0.99 -15.95 3.30
CA PRO A 34 0.78 -16.26 4.71
C PRO A 34 -0.68 -16.71 4.92
N PRO A 35 -0.97 -17.49 5.97
CA PRO A 35 -2.35 -17.77 6.37
C PRO A 35 -3.18 -16.48 6.43
N GLU A 36 -4.49 -16.59 6.24
CA GLU A 36 -5.39 -15.46 6.46
C GLU A 36 -5.27 -15.00 7.91
N GLY A 37 -5.11 -13.68 8.09
CA GLY A 37 -4.84 -13.08 9.39
C GLY A 37 -5.40 -11.66 9.46
N PRO A 38 -4.56 -10.68 9.77
CA PRO A 38 -5.01 -9.29 9.91
C PRO A 38 -5.52 -8.72 8.59
N PRO A 39 -6.31 -7.61 8.64
CA PRO A 39 -6.66 -6.87 7.44
C PRO A 39 -5.40 -6.42 6.70
N GLU A 40 -5.45 -6.49 5.37
CA GLU A 40 -4.33 -6.10 4.51
C GLU A 40 -4.66 -4.85 3.73
N ILE A 41 -3.66 -3.99 3.56
CA ILE A 41 -3.63 -2.94 2.54
C ILE A 41 -2.48 -3.22 1.59
N ALA A 42 -2.66 -2.92 0.32
CA ALA A 42 -1.62 -3.10 -0.68
C ALA A 42 -1.23 -1.79 -1.34
N PHE A 43 0.05 -1.64 -1.65
CA PHE A 43 0.57 -0.53 -2.44
C PHE A 43 0.95 -1.02 -3.83
N ALA A 44 0.36 -0.42 -4.85
CA ALA A 44 0.65 -0.66 -6.25
C ALA A 44 1.16 0.62 -6.93
N GLY A 45 1.93 0.48 -7.98
CA GLY A 45 2.40 1.63 -8.72
C GLY A 45 3.46 1.28 -9.75
N ARG A 46 3.71 2.21 -10.67
CA ARG A 46 4.75 2.03 -11.66
C ARG A 46 6.14 1.99 -11.01
N SER A 47 7.05 1.33 -11.70
CA SER A 47 8.47 1.42 -11.33
C SER A 47 8.90 2.87 -11.22
N ASN A 48 9.67 3.18 -10.18
CA ASN A 48 10.16 4.53 -9.87
C ASN A 48 9.06 5.57 -9.57
N VAL A 49 7.84 5.17 -9.27
CA VAL A 49 6.77 6.07 -8.82
C VAL A 49 7.02 6.66 -7.43
N GLY A 50 7.92 6.04 -6.66
CA GLY A 50 8.22 6.43 -5.28
C GLY A 50 7.59 5.51 -4.22
N LYS A 51 7.16 4.28 -4.60
CA LYS A 51 6.44 3.35 -3.75
C LYS A 51 7.24 2.98 -2.48
N SER A 52 8.46 2.47 -2.61
CA SER A 52 9.29 2.13 -1.45
C SER A 52 9.64 3.34 -0.58
N SER A 53 9.85 4.52 -1.19
CA SER A 53 10.07 5.76 -0.44
C SER A 53 8.83 6.14 0.38
N LEU A 54 7.63 5.99 -0.20
CA LEU A 54 6.38 6.29 0.51
C LEU A 54 6.15 5.30 1.65
N ILE A 55 6.32 4.00 1.41
CA ILE A 55 6.19 2.97 2.46
C ILE A 55 7.15 3.27 3.61
N ASN A 56 8.43 3.50 3.32
CA ASN A 56 9.43 3.82 4.34
C ASN A 56 9.08 5.09 5.13
N ALA A 57 8.56 6.13 4.45
CA ALA A 57 8.13 7.36 5.10
C ALA A 57 6.88 7.17 5.98
N LEU A 58 5.92 6.34 5.54
CA LEU A 58 4.73 6.02 6.32
C LEU A 58 5.06 5.33 7.63
N VAL A 59 5.95 4.32 7.57
CA VAL A 59 6.31 3.53 8.75
C VAL A 59 7.46 4.14 9.57
N GLY A 60 8.04 5.25 9.12
CA GLY A 60 9.14 5.91 9.81
C GLY A 60 10.46 5.10 9.83
N HIS A 61 10.61 4.12 8.94
CA HIS A 61 11.76 3.23 8.89
C HIS A 61 12.49 3.31 7.55
N LYS A 62 13.69 3.90 7.55
CA LYS A 62 14.52 3.99 6.33
C LYS A 62 15.02 2.60 5.92
N GLY A 63 14.68 2.18 4.70
CA GLY A 63 15.19 0.95 4.11
C GLY A 63 14.40 -0.33 4.43
N LEU A 64 13.23 -0.26 5.07
CA LEU A 64 12.34 -1.40 5.26
C LEU A 64 11.88 -1.95 3.90
N ALA A 65 11.23 -1.12 3.10
CA ALA A 65 10.97 -1.42 1.70
C ALA A 65 12.20 -1.06 0.86
N ARG A 66 12.77 -2.05 0.18
CA ARG A 66 13.98 -1.84 -0.62
C ARG A 66 13.64 -1.10 -1.91
N THR A 67 14.37 -0.02 -2.18
CA THR A 67 14.37 0.63 -3.48
C THR A 67 15.22 -0.21 -4.43
N SER A 68 14.61 -1.05 -5.26
CA SER A 68 15.33 -1.80 -6.29
C SER A 68 15.46 -0.91 -7.52
N ASN A 69 16.70 -0.54 -7.85
CA ASN A 69 17.02 0.12 -9.12
C ASN A 69 17.37 -0.90 -10.24
N THR A 70 17.31 -2.20 -9.94
CA THR A 70 17.70 -3.25 -10.89
C THR A 70 16.45 -3.85 -11.54
N PRO A 71 16.24 -3.69 -12.84
CA PRO A 71 15.18 -4.38 -13.58
C PRO A 71 15.38 -5.89 -13.52
N GLY A 72 14.30 -6.67 -13.35
CA GLY A 72 14.34 -8.14 -13.48
C GLY A 72 14.57 -8.95 -12.22
N ARG A 73 14.68 -8.35 -11.03
CA ARG A 73 14.62 -9.12 -9.77
C ARG A 73 13.19 -9.61 -9.51
N THR A 74 13.10 -10.75 -8.86
CA THR A 74 11.89 -11.51 -8.53
C THR A 74 10.74 -10.57 -8.16
N GLN A 75 9.64 -10.70 -8.88
CA GLN A 75 8.45 -9.89 -8.68
C GLN A 75 7.60 -10.58 -7.61
N GLU A 76 7.81 -10.18 -6.37
CA GLU A 76 7.17 -10.76 -5.20
C GLU A 76 6.24 -9.73 -4.54
N LEU A 77 5.19 -10.23 -3.87
CA LEU A 77 4.44 -9.44 -2.91
C LEU A 77 5.24 -9.43 -1.60
N ASN A 78 5.65 -8.26 -1.13
CA ASN A 78 6.41 -8.14 0.11
C ASN A 78 5.50 -7.77 1.28
N TYR A 79 5.47 -8.60 2.30
CA TYR A 79 4.64 -8.44 3.49
C TYR A 79 5.41 -7.79 4.63
N PHE A 80 4.80 -6.76 5.22
CA PHE A 80 5.31 -6.05 6.39
C PHE A 80 4.21 -5.95 7.44
N VAL A 81 4.58 -6.06 8.71
CA VAL A 81 3.67 -5.88 9.85
C VAL A 81 4.32 -5.00 10.93
N PRO A 82 3.55 -4.38 11.82
CA PRO A 82 4.09 -3.79 13.02
C PRO A 82 4.77 -4.85 13.90
N GLU A 83 5.90 -4.51 14.51
CA GLU A 83 6.63 -5.39 15.43
C GLU A 83 5.87 -5.58 16.74
N GLY A 84 6.12 -6.72 17.42
CA GLY A 84 5.62 -7.00 18.76
C GLY A 84 4.39 -7.89 18.80
N TYR A 85 4.08 -8.60 17.70
CA TYR A 85 3.00 -9.59 17.64
C TYR A 85 3.60 -10.98 17.34
N SER A 86 3.09 -12.01 18.02
CA SER A 86 3.57 -13.40 17.84
C SER A 86 3.07 -14.03 16.55
N GLY A 87 1.94 -13.54 16.02
CA GLY A 87 1.25 -14.13 14.87
C GLY A 87 0.37 -15.33 15.22
N GLU A 88 0.28 -15.70 16.51
CA GLU A 88 -0.61 -16.75 16.99
C GLU A 88 -2.06 -16.25 17.09
N ALA A 89 -3.00 -17.20 17.15
CA ALA A 89 -4.42 -16.85 17.29
C ALA A 89 -4.65 -16.04 18.58
N GLY A 90 -5.19 -14.83 18.44
CA GLY A 90 -5.40 -13.87 19.54
C GLY A 90 -4.29 -12.84 19.71
N ASP A 91 -3.17 -12.98 19.01
CA ASP A 91 -2.07 -11.99 19.02
C ASP A 91 -1.63 -11.67 17.58
N LEU A 92 -2.60 -11.33 16.73
CA LEU A 92 -2.37 -10.91 15.36
C LEU A 92 -2.06 -9.40 15.31
N PRO A 93 -1.18 -8.97 14.40
CA PRO A 93 -0.98 -7.54 14.16
C PRO A 93 -2.27 -6.88 13.69
N PRO A 94 -2.50 -5.59 13.98
CA PRO A 94 -3.72 -4.89 13.59
C PRO A 94 -3.91 -4.77 12.08
N MET A 95 -2.82 -4.90 11.31
CA MET A 95 -2.84 -4.93 9.86
C MET A 95 -1.54 -5.49 9.27
N ALA A 96 -1.59 -5.89 8.01
CA ALA A 96 -0.42 -6.10 7.18
C ALA A 96 -0.38 -5.10 6.01
N LEU A 97 0.83 -4.66 5.67
CA LEU A 97 1.10 -3.84 4.50
C LEU A 97 1.75 -4.73 3.43
N VAL A 98 1.22 -4.69 2.22
CA VAL A 98 1.70 -5.49 1.10
C VAL A 98 2.27 -4.56 0.02
N ASP A 99 3.59 -4.64 -0.19
CA ASP A 99 4.25 -3.96 -1.29
C ASP A 99 4.15 -4.82 -2.55
N MET A 100 3.30 -4.40 -3.49
CA MET A 100 3.13 -5.10 -4.76
C MET A 100 4.29 -4.79 -5.71
N PRO A 101 4.70 -5.74 -6.57
CA PRO A 101 5.74 -5.46 -7.54
C PRO A 101 5.35 -4.32 -8.48
N GLY A 102 6.32 -3.48 -8.80
CA GLY A 102 6.09 -2.36 -9.72
C GLY A 102 5.79 -2.82 -11.14
N TYR A 103 4.90 -2.15 -11.83
CA TYR A 103 4.57 -2.42 -13.23
C TYR A 103 5.20 -1.39 -14.19
N GLY A 104 5.07 -1.63 -15.51
CA GLY A 104 5.46 -0.67 -16.55
C GLY A 104 6.96 -0.63 -16.85
N TYR A 105 7.67 -1.72 -16.64
CA TYR A 105 9.03 -1.86 -17.17
C TYR A 105 9.00 -2.02 -18.68
N ALA A 106 9.56 -1.04 -19.40
CA ALA A 106 9.57 -1.01 -20.88
C ALA A 106 10.36 -2.15 -21.54
N GLN A 107 11.18 -2.88 -20.78
CA GLN A 107 12.08 -3.93 -21.27
C GLN A 107 11.90 -5.28 -20.55
N ALA A 108 10.80 -5.48 -19.82
CA ALA A 108 10.58 -6.79 -19.21
C ALA A 108 10.17 -7.83 -20.27
N PRO A 109 10.76 -9.04 -20.25
CA PRO A 109 10.29 -10.15 -21.08
C PRO A 109 8.80 -10.38 -20.89
N LYS A 110 8.09 -10.76 -21.98
CA LYS A 110 6.63 -10.94 -21.94
C LYS A 110 6.20 -11.97 -20.89
N ASP A 111 6.93 -13.06 -20.76
CA ASP A 111 6.68 -14.12 -19.78
C ASP A 111 6.72 -13.61 -18.33
N HIS A 112 7.61 -12.65 -18.03
CA HIS A 112 7.69 -12.00 -16.73
C HIS A 112 6.48 -11.08 -16.47
N VAL A 113 6.01 -10.37 -17.50
CA VAL A 113 4.82 -9.52 -17.42
C VAL A 113 3.58 -10.36 -17.18
N ASP A 114 3.46 -11.48 -17.88
CA ASP A 114 2.32 -12.41 -17.76
C ASP A 114 2.29 -13.07 -16.37
N ALA A 115 3.44 -13.55 -15.87
CA ALA A 115 3.56 -14.13 -14.54
C ALA A 115 3.22 -13.10 -13.44
N TRP A 116 3.71 -11.88 -13.57
CA TRP A 116 3.37 -10.76 -12.68
C TRP A 116 1.87 -10.46 -12.69
N THR A 117 1.30 -10.32 -13.88
CA THR A 117 -0.12 -10.01 -14.04
C THR A 117 -0.98 -11.09 -13.40
N LYS A 118 -0.61 -12.36 -13.60
CA LYS A 118 -1.29 -13.49 -12.98
C LYS A 118 -1.21 -13.46 -11.46
N LEU A 119 -0.02 -13.31 -10.87
CA LEU A 119 0.17 -13.25 -9.41
C LEU A 119 -0.66 -12.12 -8.80
N VAL A 120 -0.58 -10.92 -9.38
CA VAL A 120 -1.31 -9.75 -8.91
C VAL A 120 -2.82 -9.97 -9.01
N PHE A 121 -3.31 -10.47 -10.14
CA PHE A 121 -4.72 -10.71 -10.35
C PHE A 121 -5.28 -11.80 -9.43
N ASP A 122 -4.55 -12.89 -9.25
CA ASP A 122 -4.93 -13.97 -8.34
C ASP A 122 -4.97 -13.48 -6.87
N TYR A 123 -3.98 -12.67 -6.46
CA TYR A 123 -3.97 -12.04 -5.15
C TYR A 123 -5.16 -11.10 -4.95
N LEU A 124 -5.43 -10.21 -5.89
CA LEU A 124 -6.53 -9.27 -5.80
C LEU A 124 -7.88 -9.97 -5.68
N ARG A 125 -8.10 -11.08 -6.39
CA ARG A 125 -9.38 -11.81 -6.37
C ARG A 125 -9.51 -12.81 -5.23
N GLY A 126 -8.40 -13.40 -4.82
CA GLY A 126 -8.39 -14.52 -3.88
C GLY A 126 -8.08 -14.16 -2.43
N ARG A 127 -7.67 -12.93 -2.14
CA ARG A 127 -7.26 -12.54 -0.78
C ARG A 127 -8.39 -11.86 -0.02
N ALA A 128 -9.12 -12.61 0.81
CA ALA A 128 -10.28 -12.10 1.57
C ALA A 128 -9.91 -11.01 2.59
N THR A 129 -8.68 -11.02 3.11
CA THR A 129 -8.18 -10.02 4.06
C THR A 129 -7.80 -8.69 3.43
N LEU A 130 -7.67 -8.59 2.09
CA LEU A 130 -7.33 -7.35 1.39
C LEU A 130 -8.50 -6.35 1.46
N LYS A 131 -8.27 -5.22 2.10
CA LYS A 131 -9.28 -4.17 2.29
C LYS A 131 -9.24 -3.09 1.20
N ARG A 132 -8.05 -2.66 0.81
CA ARG A 132 -7.86 -1.60 -0.21
C ARG A 132 -6.49 -1.67 -0.86
N VAL A 133 -6.44 -1.28 -2.13
CA VAL A 133 -5.19 -1.01 -2.85
C VAL A 133 -4.97 0.51 -2.93
N TYR A 134 -3.82 0.98 -2.47
CA TYR A 134 -3.37 2.36 -2.68
C TYR A 134 -2.55 2.39 -3.97
N LEU A 135 -3.15 2.94 -5.02
CA LEU A 135 -2.52 3.05 -6.35
C LEU A 135 -1.73 4.35 -6.45
N LEU A 136 -0.42 4.23 -6.56
CA LEU A 136 0.50 5.36 -6.60
C LEU A 136 0.68 5.90 -8.01
N ILE A 137 0.48 7.19 -8.16
CA ILE A 137 0.63 7.94 -9.41
C ILE A 137 1.62 9.09 -9.19
N ASP A 138 2.61 9.21 -10.07
CA ASP A 138 3.54 10.32 -10.02
C ASP A 138 2.85 11.63 -10.44
N SER A 139 2.76 12.59 -9.52
CA SER A 139 2.03 13.85 -9.71
C SER A 139 2.52 14.68 -10.90
N ARG A 140 3.78 14.49 -11.32
CA ARG A 140 4.36 15.19 -12.48
C ARG A 140 3.74 14.74 -13.79
N HIS A 141 3.14 13.56 -13.82
CA HIS A 141 2.69 12.91 -15.05
C HIS A 141 1.19 12.59 -15.07
N GLY A 142 0.57 12.47 -13.90
CA GLY A 142 -0.80 11.97 -13.77
C GLY A 142 -0.96 10.52 -14.23
N ILE A 143 -2.21 10.09 -14.37
CA ILE A 143 -2.57 8.73 -14.84
C ILE A 143 -2.15 8.57 -16.30
N LYS A 144 -1.36 7.54 -16.61
CA LYS A 144 -0.88 7.16 -17.96
C LYS A 144 -1.51 5.84 -18.42
N ALA A 145 -1.27 5.44 -19.68
CA ALA A 145 -1.85 4.23 -20.27
C ALA A 145 -1.62 2.96 -19.44
N ASN A 146 -0.40 2.73 -18.95
CA ASN A 146 -0.11 1.57 -18.10
C ASN A 146 -0.86 1.60 -16.76
N ASP A 147 -1.16 2.79 -16.22
CA ASP A 147 -1.96 2.96 -15.02
C ASP A 147 -3.43 2.64 -15.30
N GLU A 148 -3.92 3.03 -16.50
CA GLU A 148 -5.28 2.69 -16.95
C GLU A 148 -5.51 1.17 -17.03
N ASP A 149 -4.52 0.40 -17.44
CA ASP A 149 -4.63 -1.05 -17.49
C ASP A 149 -4.71 -1.66 -16.09
N VAL A 150 -3.95 -1.14 -15.14
CA VAL A 150 -4.05 -1.55 -13.73
C VAL A 150 -5.40 -1.16 -13.12
N LEU A 151 -5.90 0.04 -13.42
CA LEU A 151 -7.23 0.48 -12.99
C LEU A 151 -8.33 -0.45 -13.51
N LYS A 152 -8.25 -0.92 -14.78
CA LYS A 152 -9.18 -1.92 -15.32
C LYS A 152 -9.11 -3.26 -14.58
N ILE A 153 -7.89 -3.69 -14.21
CA ILE A 153 -7.69 -4.93 -13.42
C ILE A 153 -8.36 -4.81 -12.05
N LEU A 154 -8.16 -3.68 -11.35
CA LEU A 154 -8.77 -3.40 -10.05
C LEU A 154 -10.31 -3.36 -10.13
N ASP A 155 -10.86 -2.68 -11.13
CA ASP A 155 -12.30 -2.63 -11.38
C ASP A 155 -12.86 -4.05 -11.66
N LYS A 156 -12.17 -4.84 -12.50
CA LYS A 156 -12.56 -6.21 -12.82
C LYS A 156 -12.47 -7.16 -11.62
N ALA A 157 -11.52 -6.93 -10.73
CA ALA A 157 -11.38 -7.69 -9.48
C ALA A 157 -12.38 -7.25 -8.40
N ALA A 158 -13.11 -6.15 -8.61
CA ALA A 158 -14.02 -5.52 -7.65
C ALA A 158 -13.33 -5.18 -6.31
N ILE A 159 -12.05 -4.83 -6.35
CA ILE A 159 -11.26 -4.45 -5.17
C ILE A 159 -11.24 -2.94 -5.04
N SER A 160 -11.67 -2.44 -3.87
CA SER A 160 -11.58 -1.01 -3.55
C SER A 160 -10.15 -0.52 -3.72
N TYR A 161 -9.97 0.58 -4.43
CA TYR A 161 -8.68 1.25 -4.53
C TYR A 161 -8.79 2.75 -4.36
N GLN A 162 -7.72 3.36 -3.86
CA GLN A 162 -7.60 4.80 -3.69
C GLN A 162 -6.33 5.29 -4.37
N VAL A 163 -6.44 6.36 -5.16
CA VAL A 163 -5.28 6.94 -5.83
C VAL A 163 -4.52 7.84 -4.86
N VAL A 164 -3.20 7.63 -4.81
CA VAL A 164 -2.27 8.45 -4.06
C VAL A 164 -1.28 9.10 -5.02
N LEU A 165 -1.29 10.41 -5.10
CA LEU A 165 -0.32 11.18 -5.87
C LEU A 165 0.99 11.25 -5.07
N THR A 166 2.10 10.87 -5.69
CA THR A 166 3.44 10.94 -5.11
C THR A 166 4.25 12.08 -5.70
N LYS A 167 5.34 12.44 -5.05
CA LYS A 167 6.31 13.46 -5.51
C LYS A 167 5.71 14.85 -5.75
N THR A 168 4.75 15.26 -4.93
CA THR A 168 4.14 16.58 -5.04
C THR A 168 5.15 17.72 -4.81
N ASP A 169 6.28 17.42 -4.16
CA ASP A 169 7.42 18.34 -4.02
C ASP A 169 8.11 18.68 -5.36
N LYS A 170 7.85 17.91 -6.41
CA LYS A 170 8.43 18.12 -7.75
C LYS A 170 7.53 18.95 -8.68
N ILE A 171 6.39 19.41 -8.20
CA ILE A 171 5.50 20.31 -8.92
C ILE A 171 5.28 21.56 -8.05
N LYS A 172 4.88 22.67 -8.69
CA LYS A 172 4.56 23.91 -7.94
C LYS A 172 3.32 23.69 -7.08
N ASP A 173 3.29 24.23 -5.88
CA ASP A 173 2.20 24.03 -4.91
C ASP A 173 0.83 24.38 -5.51
N VAL A 174 0.73 25.45 -6.29
CA VAL A 174 -0.50 25.85 -7.02
C VAL A 174 -0.96 24.81 -8.06
N GLY A 175 -0.10 23.89 -8.46
CA GLY A 175 -0.42 22.82 -9.40
C GLY A 175 -0.99 21.57 -8.73
N VAL A 176 -0.80 21.41 -7.43
CA VAL A 176 -1.25 20.20 -6.70
C VAL A 176 -2.78 20.05 -6.76
N PRO A 177 -3.61 21.07 -6.45
CA PRO A 177 -5.07 20.96 -6.54
C PRO A 177 -5.54 20.62 -7.96
N ARG A 178 -4.88 21.15 -8.98
CA ARG A 178 -5.22 20.85 -10.37
C ARG A 178 -5.01 19.37 -10.69
N VAL A 179 -3.84 18.81 -10.34
CA VAL A 179 -3.55 17.39 -10.61
C VAL A 179 -4.48 16.48 -9.82
N VAL A 180 -4.84 16.84 -8.58
CA VAL A 180 -5.84 16.14 -7.78
C VAL A 180 -7.18 16.10 -8.51
N ASN A 181 -7.70 17.27 -8.95
CA ASN A 181 -8.98 17.37 -9.64
C ASN A 181 -8.99 16.63 -10.98
N GLU A 182 -7.93 16.75 -11.79
CA GLU A 182 -7.77 16.00 -13.05
C GLU A 182 -7.78 14.49 -12.81
N THR A 183 -7.17 14.03 -11.70
CA THR A 183 -7.14 12.61 -11.31
C THR A 183 -8.52 12.15 -10.86
N LEU A 184 -9.22 12.93 -10.02
CA LEU A 184 -10.59 12.65 -9.58
C LEU A 184 -11.56 12.51 -10.75
N GLU A 185 -11.50 13.43 -11.73
CA GLU A 185 -12.35 13.34 -12.92
C GLU A 185 -12.11 12.06 -13.73
N LYS A 186 -10.86 11.60 -13.83
CA LYS A 186 -10.54 10.35 -14.53
C LYS A 186 -11.08 9.11 -13.83
N ILE A 187 -11.13 9.10 -12.49
CA ILE A 187 -11.58 7.92 -11.72
C ILE A 187 -13.06 7.99 -11.33
N ARG A 188 -13.73 9.12 -11.46
CA ARG A 188 -15.11 9.36 -10.99
C ARG A 188 -16.15 8.32 -11.45
N LYS A 189 -15.98 7.76 -12.66
CA LYS A 189 -16.90 6.77 -13.23
C LYS A 189 -16.47 5.34 -13.00
N ARG A 190 -15.39 5.09 -12.26
CA ARG A 190 -14.86 3.76 -12.00
C ARG A 190 -15.51 3.14 -10.75
N PRO A 191 -16.10 1.94 -10.87
CA PRO A 191 -16.94 1.38 -9.82
C PRO A 191 -16.17 1.02 -8.54
N ALA A 192 -14.88 0.67 -8.64
CA ALA A 192 -14.07 0.26 -7.50
C ALA A 192 -13.20 1.41 -6.93
N ALA A 193 -13.19 2.60 -7.58
CA ALA A 193 -12.41 3.72 -7.13
C ALA A 193 -13.00 4.38 -5.88
N TYR A 194 -12.19 4.54 -4.85
CA TYR A 194 -12.54 5.40 -3.73
C TYR A 194 -12.55 6.87 -4.18
N PRO A 195 -13.59 7.66 -3.84
CA PRO A 195 -13.83 8.96 -4.45
C PRO A 195 -12.96 10.11 -3.91
N GLU A 196 -11.81 9.79 -3.36
CA GLU A 196 -10.84 10.74 -2.83
C GLU A 196 -9.44 10.43 -3.34
N VAL A 197 -8.65 11.46 -3.62
CA VAL A 197 -7.25 11.38 -4.03
C VAL A 197 -6.39 12.03 -2.95
N ILE A 198 -5.39 11.31 -2.49
CA ILE A 198 -4.44 11.83 -1.49
C ILE A 198 -3.16 12.28 -2.20
N ALA A 199 -2.74 13.53 -1.96
CA ALA A 199 -1.50 14.08 -2.48
C ALA A 199 -0.38 13.95 -1.44
N THR A 200 0.77 13.36 -1.83
CA THR A 200 1.87 13.08 -0.90
C THR A 200 3.24 13.48 -1.43
N SER A 201 4.13 13.79 -0.50
CA SER A 201 5.58 13.87 -0.73
C SER A 201 6.30 13.14 0.38
N SER A 202 7.01 12.05 0.05
CA SER A 202 7.88 11.35 1.00
C SER A 202 9.08 12.20 1.41
N GLU A 203 9.54 13.09 0.54
CA GLU A 203 10.68 13.98 0.78
C GLU A 203 10.36 15.06 1.81
N LYS A 204 9.17 15.67 1.69
CA LYS A 204 8.71 16.75 2.58
C LYS A 204 7.76 16.26 3.68
N SER A 205 7.50 14.95 3.77
CA SER A 205 6.51 14.36 4.67
C SER A 205 5.10 14.94 4.52
N ALA A 206 4.79 15.62 3.42
CA ALA A 206 3.48 16.20 3.17
C ALA A 206 2.45 15.10 2.86
N GLY A 207 1.24 15.21 3.41
CA GLY A 207 0.13 14.28 3.18
C GLY A 207 0.28 12.90 3.81
N LEU A 208 1.40 12.62 4.52
CA LEU A 208 1.61 11.31 5.15
C LEU A 208 0.64 11.06 6.31
N ASP A 209 0.35 12.08 7.12
CA ASP A 209 -0.57 11.92 8.26
C ASP A 209 -2.00 11.69 7.79
N LEU A 210 -2.42 12.36 6.71
CA LEU A 210 -3.71 12.10 6.08
C LEU A 210 -3.78 10.66 5.54
N LEU A 211 -2.73 10.18 4.88
CA LEU A 211 -2.69 8.81 4.37
C LEU A 211 -2.67 7.79 5.51
N ARG A 212 -1.95 8.04 6.61
CA ARG A 212 -1.97 7.19 7.81
C ARG A 212 -3.37 7.10 8.42
N ALA A 213 -4.05 8.23 8.58
CA ALA A 213 -5.41 8.29 9.11
C ALA A 213 -6.39 7.50 8.23
N GLU A 214 -6.30 7.67 6.90
CA GLU A 214 -7.16 6.93 5.97
C GLU A 214 -6.88 5.43 5.98
N ILE A 215 -5.61 5.01 6.12
CA ILE A 215 -5.27 3.60 6.30
C ILE A 215 -5.86 3.06 7.59
N CYS A 216 -5.68 3.74 8.73
CA CYS A 216 -6.24 3.32 10.02
C CYS A 216 -7.77 3.15 9.93
N LYS A 217 -8.46 4.10 9.31
CA LYS A 217 -9.91 4.03 9.05
C LYS A 217 -10.27 2.81 8.19
N THR A 218 -9.50 2.54 7.13
CA THR A 218 -9.74 1.43 6.20
C THR A 218 -9.63 0.07 6.89
N VAL A 219 -8.72 -0.09 7.85
CA VAL A 219 -8.51 -1.35 8.58
C VAL A 219 -9.26 -1.42 9.91
N GLY A 220 -9.97 -0.37 10.29
CA GLY A 220 -10.78 -0.33 11.52
C GLY A 220 -9.95 -0.15 12.81
N VAL A 221 -8.77 0.44 12.69
CA VAL A 221 -7.88 0.79 13.81
C VAL A 221 -7.98 2.29 14.04
N ILE A 222 -8.97 2.73 14.80
CA ILE A 222 -9.17 4.13 15.23
C ILE A 222 -9.27 4.16 16.73
#